data_cc928194166a213d93b1d18e71ecb623
#
_entry.id   cc928194166a213d93b1d18e71ecb623
#
_cell.length_a   1.000
_cell.length_b   1.000
_cell.length_c   1.000
_cell.angle_alpha   90.00
_cell.angle_beta   90.00
_cell.angle_gamma   90.00
#
_symmetry.space_group_name_H-M   'P 1'
#
loop_
_entity.id
_entity.type
_entity.pdbx_description
1 polymer ?
#
loop_
_entity_poly.entity_id
_entity_poly.type
_entity_poly.pdbx_seq_one_letter_code
_entity_poly.pdbx_strand_id
1 'polypeptide(L)'
;MVDATASNIGQRYVDYSLERYIGNTIRELRQKHELTIAEVAEQTGISRGMLSKIENAQTATSLDTLAKLASALGVSLSTLFRNYNMPEGGAQLVKSGKGMEVVRRGTKCGHTYHLLAYDQGPTKLFEPFLITMDDASEVFPTFEHPGVEFIYMLEGKIEYRHGQSTYQLVPGDSLTFRGDIPHGPEKLIELPIRFLAIIYYSLILPTLQ
;
A
#
# COMPACT_ATOMS: atom_id res chain seq x y z
N MET A 1 45.18 -7.90 4.10
CA MET A 1 44.49 -8.87 3.20
C MET A 1 43.35 -9.44 4.00
N VAL A 2 42.18 -8.86 3.90
CA VAL A 2 40.96 -9.35 4.52
C VAL A 2 39.92 -9.43 3.41
N ASP A 3 39.54 -10.65 3.15
CA ASP A 3 38.72 -11.10 2.04
C ASP A 3 37.28 -10.59 2.20
N ALA A 4 36.84 -9.77 1.26
CA ALA A 4 35.50 -9.21 1.22
C ALA A 4 34.61 -10.12 0.37
N THR A 5 34.15 -11.22 0.94
CA THR A 5 33.02 -11.98 0.39
C THR A 5 31.72 -11.40 0.93
N ALA A 6 31.27 -10.26 0.39
CA ALA A 6 29.91 -9.82 0.49
C ALA A 6 29.05 -10.84 -0.27
N SER A 7 28.40 -11.74 0.47
CA SER A 7 27.37 -12.62 -0.06
C SER A 7 26.23 -11.78 -0.60
N ASN A 8 26.18 -11.71 -1.92
CA ASN A 8 25.08 -11.15 -2.69
C ASN A 8 23.87 -12.07 -2.49
N ILE A 9 23.07 -11.82 -1.43
CA ILE A 9 21.73 -12.40 -1.30
C ILE A 9 20.89 -11.71 -2.35
N GLY A 10 21.04 -12.19 -3.59
CA GLY A 10 20.24 -11.77 -4.71
C GLY A 10 18.78 -12.08 -4.39
N GLN A 11 17.96 -11.02 -4.22
CA GLN A 11 16.53 -11.13 -4.41
C GLN A 11 16.33 -11.81 -5.77
N ARG A 12 15.89 -13.08 -5.74
CA ARG A 12 15.38 -13.73 -6.94
C ARG A 12 14.06 -13.05 -7.26
N TYR A 13 14.12 -12.00 -8.08
CA TYR A 13 12.98 -11.63 -8.89
C TYR A 13 12.74 -12.84 -9.80
N VAL A 14 11.72 -13.62 -9.51
CA VAL A 14 11.18 -14.54 -10.50
C VAL A 14 10.56 -13.61 -11.53
N ASP A 15 11.24 -13.42 -12.64
CA ASP A 15 10.76 -12.64 -13.79
C ASP A 15 9.63 -13.45 -14.44
N TYR A 16 8.46 -13.43 -13.78
CA TYR A 16 7.23 -13.89 -14.41
C TYR A 16 6.84 -12.84 -15.42
N SER A 17 6.85 -13.22 -16.69
CA SER A 17 6.23 -12.37 -17.70
C SER A 17 4.82 -11.99 -17.25
N LEU A 18 4.37 -10.79 -17.59
CA LEU A 18 3.03 -10.29 -17.24
C LEU A 18 1.95 -11.29 -17.65
N GLU A 19 2.12 -11.93 -18.82
CA GLU A 19 1.20 -12.94 -19.35
C GLU A 19 1.08 -14.16 -18.43
N ARG A 20 2.20 -14.62 -17.87
CA ARG A 20 2.21 -15.75 -16.93
C ARG A 20 1.52 -15.40 -15.63
N TYR A 21 1.77 -14.21 -15.11
CA TYR A 21 1.13 -13.73 -13.91
C TYR A 21 -0.40 -13.63 -14.09
N ILE A 22 -0.84 -12.94 -15.15
CA ILE A 22 -2.27 -12.79 -15.48
C ILE A 22 -2.93 -14.13 -15.73
N GLY A 23 -2.30 -15.02 -16.49
CA GLY A 23 -2.82 -16.34 -16.79
C GLY A 23 -3.04 -17.18 -15.52
N ASN A 24 -2.08 -17.19 -14.59
CA ASN A 24 -2.22 -17.86 -13.30
C ASN A 24 -3.34 -17.22 -12.45
N THR A 25 -3.40 -15.89 -12.37
CA THR A 25 -4.46 -15.18 -11.62
C THR A 25 -5.85 -15.53 -12.15
N ILE A 26 -6.04 -15.55 -13.46
CA ILE A 26 -7.32 -15.95 -14.10
C ILE A 26 -7.66 -17.38 -13.72
N ARG A 27 -6.70 -18.31 -13.80
CA ARG A 27 -6.89 -19.72 -13.44
C ARG A 27 -7.28 -19.88 -11.98
N GLU A 28 -6.58 -19.21 -11.06
CA GLU A 28 -6.85 -19.28 -9.62
C GLU A 28 -8.25 -18.73 -9.29
N LEU A 29 -8.63 -17.58 -9.86
CA LEU A 29 -9.96 -17.01 -9.69
C LEU A 29 -11.04 -17.94 -10.23
N ARG A 30 -10.85 -18.50 -11.44
CA ARG A 30 -11.79 -19.45 -12.01
C ARG A 30 -11.98 -20.69 -11.10
N GLN A 31 -10.88 -21.29 -10.63
CA GLN A 31 -10.91 -22.44 -9.73
C GLN A 31 -11.56 -22.10 -8.38
N LYS A 32 -11.26 -20.92 -7.82
CA LYS A 32 -11.86 -20.46 -6.57
C LYS A 32 -13.39 -20.29 -6.67
N HIS A 33 -13.87 -19.92 -7.85
CA HIS A 33 -15.32 -19.82 -8.14
C HIS A 33 -15.91 -21.12 -8.66
N GLU A 34 -15.14 -22.23 -8.63
CA GLU A 34 -15.55 -23.55 -9.09
C GLU A 34 -16.01 -23.61 -10.56
N LEU A 35 -15.55 -22.64 -11.39
CA LEU A 35 -15.92 -22.55 -12.79
C LEU A 35 -14.99 -23.42 -13.67
N THR A 36 -15.58 -24.05 -14.69
CA THR A 36 -14.84 -24.76 -15.73
C THR A 36 -14.35 -23.81 -16.82
N ILE A 37 -13.34 -24.22 -17.59
CA ILE A 37 -12.91 -23.50 -18.81
C ILE A 37 -14.08 -23.30 -19.77
N ALA A 38 -15.00 -24.27 -19.85
CA ALA A 38 -16.15 -24.20 -20.76
C ALA A 38 -17.12 -23.07 -20.37
N GLU A 39 -17.45 -22.96 -19.09
CA GLU A 39 -18.38 -21.94 -18.57
C GLU A 39 -17.82 -20.53 -18.74
N VAL A 40 -16.54 -20.30 -18.38
CA VAL A 40 -15.91 -18.99 -18.56
C VAL A 40 -15.77 -18.64 -20.05
N ALA A 41 -15.45 -19.61 -20.90
CA ALA A 41 -15.36 -19.38 -22.34
C ALA A 41 -16.73 -18.99 -22.93
N GLU A 42 -17.82 -19.63 -22.49
CA GLU A 42 -19.19 -19.31 -22.91
C GLU A 42 -19.58 -17.90 -22.46
N GLN A 43 -19.36 -17.55 -21.19
CA GLN A 43 -19.70 -16.23 -20.65
C GLN A 43 -18.94 -15.08 -21.31
N THR A 44 -17.70 -15.33 -21.74
CA THR A 44 -16.83 -14.29 -22.33
C THR A 44 -16.89 -14.24 -23.85
N GLY A 45 -17.48 -15.27 -24.49
CA GLY A 45 -17.51 -15.40 -25.96
C GLY A 45 -16.16 -15.74 -26.58
N ILE A 46 -15.16 -16.19 -25.81
CA ILE A 46 -13.87 -16.68 -26.33
C ILE A 46 -13.90 -18.20 -26.44
N SER A 47 -13.04 -18.77 -27.29
CA SER A 47 -12.95 -20.22 -27.40
C SER A 47 -12.28 -20.85 -26.16
N ARG A 48 -12.65 -22.09 -25.82
CA ARG A 48 -12.00 -22.88 -24.74
C ARG A 48 -10.48 -22.97 -24.95
N GLY A 49 -10.05 -23.16 -26.18
CA GLY A 49 -8.63 -23.22 -26.55
C GLY A 49 -7.92 -21.87 -26.31
N MET A 50 -8.60 -20.75 -26.58
CA MET A 50 -8.06 -19.41 -26.29
C MET A 50 -7.91 -19.19 -24.80
N LEU A 51 -8.93 -19.49 -24.00
CA LEU A 51 -8.84 -19.38 -22.52
C LEU A 51 -7.71 -20.26 -21.96
N SER A 52 -7.61 -21.50 -22.42
CA SER A 52 -6.52 -22.39 -22.02
C SER A 52 -5.14 -21.83 -22.36
N LYS A 53 -4.97 -21.21 -23.54
CA LYS A 53 -3.70 -20.57 -23.92
C LYS A 53 -3.38 -19.36 -23.05
N ILE A 54 -4.40 -18.55 -22.70
CA ILE A 54 -4.24 -17.40 -21.79
C ILE A 54 -3.79 -17.89 -20.41
N GLU A 55 -4.50 -18.85 -19.81
CA GLU A 55 -4.16 -19.42 -18.51
C GLU A 55 -2.77 -20.07 -18.45
N ASN A 56 -2.24 -20.50 -19.59
CA ASN A 56 -0.90 -21.11 -19.70
C ASN A 56 0.16 -20.14 -20.22
N ALA A 57 -0.16 -18.84 -20.34
CA ALA A 57 0.73 -17.81 -20.86
C ALA A 57 1.29 -18.11 -22.28
N GLN A 58 0.52 -18.79 -23.09
CA GLN A 58 0.90 -19.17 -24.47
C GLN A 58 0.48 -18.13 -25.51
N THR A 59 -0.22 -17.07 -25.09
CA THR A 59 -0.67 -16.00 -25.98
C THR A 59 -0.84 -14.71 -25.20
N ALA A 60 -0.48 -13.61 -25.84
CA ALA A 60 -0.83 -12.28 -25.35
C ALA A 60 -2.35 -12.05 -25.48
N THR A 61 -2.90 -11.22 -24.61
CA THR A 61 -4.34 -10.99 -24.52
C THR A 61 -4.63 -9.49 -24.53
N SER A 62 -5.67 -9.09 -25.28
CA SER A 62 -6.10 -7.70 -25.33
C SER A 62 -6.77 -7.25 -24.02
N LEU A 63 -6.72 -5.95 -23.70
CA LEU A 63 -7.41 -5.37 -22.56
C LEU A 63 -8.93 -5.63 -22.60
N ASP A 64 -9.55 -5.65 -23.78
CA ASP A 64 -10.96 -5.99 -23.96
C ASP A 64 -11.26 -7.43 -23.50
N THR A 65 -10.41 -8.39 -23.89
CA THR A 65 -10.53 -9.77 -23.45
C THR A 65 -10.32 -9.90 -21.94
N LEU A 66 -9.33 -9.19 -21.37
CA LEU A 66 -9.11 -9.18 -19.91
C LEU A 66 -10.31 -8.58 -19.16
N ALA A 67 -10.92 -7.52 -19.68
CA ALA A 67 -12.12 -6.93 -19.09
C ALA A 67 -13.31 -7.92 -19.07
N LYS A 68 -13.53 -8.66 -20.17
CA LYS A 68 -14.55 -9.71 -20.27
C LYS A 68 -14.27 -10.84 -19.27
N LEU A 69 -13.02 -11.28 -19.17
CA LEU A 69 -12.62 -12.32 -18.21
C LEU A 69 -12.81 -11.87 -16.77
N ALA A 70 -12.39 -10.65 -16.43
CA ALA A 70 -12.61 -10.06 -15.10
C ALA A 70 -14.10 -10.00 -14.75
N SER A 71 -14.95 -9.54 -15.69
CA SER A 71 -16.41 -9.50 -15.52
C SER A 71 -17.00 -10.89 -15.30
N ALA A 72 -16.64 -11.89 -16.11
CA ALA A 72 -17.11 -13.26 -15.96
C ALA A 72 -16.67 -13.91 -14.64
N LEU A 73 -15.52 -13.51 -14.12
CA LEU A 73 -15.00 -13.94 -12.82
C LEU A 73 -15.52 -13.11 -11.64
N GLY A 74 -16.39 -12.13 -11.87
CA GLY A 74 -16.97 -11.28 -10.81
C GLY A 74 -15.97 -10.37 -10.10
N VAL A 75 -14.86 -9.99 -10.77
CA VAL A 75 -13.82 -9.14 -10.21
C VAL A 75 -13.59 -7.89 -11.07
N SER A 76 -12.92 -6.87 -10.51
CA SER A 76 -12.48 -5.71 -11.30
C SER A 76 -11.27 -6.08 -12.19
N LEU A 77 -11.12 -5.39 -13.32
CA LEU A 77 -9.94 -5.57 -14.18
C LEU A 77 -8.62 -5.33 -13.41
N SER A 78 -8.59 -4.38 -12.49
CA SER A 78 -7.42 -4.11 -11.64
C SER A 78 -7.05 -5.29 -10.75
N THR A 79 -7.99 -6.17 -10.41
CA THR A 79 -7.73 -7.38 -9.62
C THR A 79 -6.79 -8.34 -10.35
N LEU A 80 -6.84 -8.39 -11.68
CA LEU A 80 -5.96 -9.24 -12.48
C LEU A 80 -4.48 -8.81 -12.43
N PHE A 81 -4.20 -7.57 -12.00
CA PHE A 81 -2.85 -6.99 -11.93
C PHE A 81 -2.39 -6.72 -10.49
N ARG A 82 -3.24 -7.01 -9.50
CA ARG A 82 -3.10 -6.53 -8.11
C ARG A 82 -1.72 -6.75 -7.50
N ASN A 83 -1.12 -7.90 -7.71
CA ASN A 83 0.15 -8.29 -7.10
C ASN A 83 1.25 -8.51 -8.15
N TYR A 84 1.05 -8.02 -9.37
CA TYR A 84 2.10 -8.09 -10.39
C TYR A 84 3.32 -7.30 -9.93
N ASN A 85 4.50 -7.89 -10.05
CA ASN A 85 5.78 -7.35 -9.53
C ASN A 85 5.89 -7.26 -8.00
N MET A 86 4.94 -7.82 -7.22
CA MET A 86 5.17 -8.01 -5.80
C MET A 86 6.25 -9.07 -5.59
N PRO A 87 7.21 -8.86 -4.68
CA PRO A 87 8.20 -9.87 -4.35
C PRO A 87 7.53 -11.18 -3.92
N GLU A 88 8.13 -12.31 -4.26
CA GLU A 88 7.66 -13.62 -3.80
C GLU A 88 7.59 -13.64 -2.26
N GLY A 89 6.43 -14.01 -1.69
CA GLY A 89 6.17 -13.91 -0.25
C GLY A 89 5.57 -12.57 0.21
N GLY A 90 5.28 -11.62 -0.70
CA GLY A 90 4.58 -10.36 -0.37
C GLY A 90 5.36 -9.40 0.52
N ALA A 91 6.68 -9.56 0.65
CA ALA A 91 7.53 -8.68 1.45
C ALA A 91 8.06 -7.51 0.63
N GLN A 92 7.87 -6.28 1.13
CA GLN A 92 8.47 -5.07 0.58
C GLN A 92 9.57 -4.56 1.52
N LEU A 93 10.81 -4.46 1.02
CA LEU A 93 11.92 -3.86 1.75
C LEU A 93 12.14 -2.42 1.27
N VAL A 94 11.93 -1.45 2.16
CA VAL A 94 12.34 -0.06 1.97
C VAL A 94 13.58 0.18 2.82
N LYS A 95 14.73 0.39 2.19
CA LYS A 95 15.99 0.66 2.90
C LYS A 95 15.94 2.02 3.59
N SER A 96 16.74 2.18 4.66
CA SER A 96 16.88 3.45 5.38
C SER A 96 17.16 4.62 4.42
N GLY A 97 16.42 5.71 4.57
CA GLY A 97 16.52 6.90 3.74
C GLY A 97 15.99 6.73 2.30
N LYS A 98 15.30 5.62 1.98
CA LYS A 98 14.71 5.34 0.65
C LYS A 98 13.19 5.29 0.67
N GLY A 99 12.54 5.75 1.74
CA GLY A 99 11.10 5.99 1.75
C GLY A 99 10.71 6.99 0.66
N MET A 100 9.55 6.81 0.06
CA MET A 100 9.05 7.73 -0.96
C MET A 100 8.59 9.02 -0.30
N GLU A 101 9.24 10.14 -0.63
CA GLU A 101 8.81 11.44 -0.15
C GLU A 101 7.44 11.80 -0.75
N VAL A 102 6.51 12.19 0.09
CA VAL A 102 5.17 12.60 -0.33
C VAL A 102 4.88 14.00 0.20
N VAL A 103 4.34 14.85 -0.67
CA VAL A 103 3.90 16.20 -0.31
C VAL A 103 2.44 16.13 0.13
N ARG A 104 2.16 16.46 1.38
CA ARG A 104 0.79 16.63 1.88
C ARG A 104 0.38 18.10 1.87
N ARG A 105 -0.93 18.39 1.84
CA ARG A 105 -1.43 19.78 1.92
C ARG A 105 -0.92 20.44 3.21
N GLY A 106 -0.31 21.63 3.08
CA GLY A 106 0.20 22.40 4.20
C GLY A 106 1.66 22.15 4.58
N THR A 107 2.39 21.28 3.88
CA THR A 107 3.77 20.89 4.22
C THR A 107 4.80 21.51 3.26
N LYS A 108 4.71 22.82 3.00
CA LYS A 108 5.63 23.46 2.04
C LYS A 108 7.04 23.70 2.56
N CYS A 109 7.25 23.72 3.87
CA CYS A 109 8.57 23.91 4.50
C CYS A 109 8.64 23.18 5.85
N GLY A 110 9.77 22.59 6.20
CA GLY A 110 10.08 22.01 7.50
C GLY A 110 9.46 20.66 7.86
N HIS A 111 8.52 20.16 7.07
CA HIS A 111 7.90 18.84 7.29
C HIS A 111 8.18 17.90 6.13
N THR A 112 8.80 16.78 6.42
CA THR A 112 9.06 15.74 5.43
C THR A 112 8.32 14.46 5.79
N TYR A 113 7.55 13.94 4.85
CA TYR A 113 6.79 12.70 4.97
C TYR A 113 7.39 11.66 4.05
N HIS A 114 7.95 10.60 4.63
CA HIS A 114 8.45 9.46 3.86
C HIS A 114 7.53 8.26 4.03
N LEU A 115 6.83 7.88 2.96
CA LEU A 115 6.01 6.67 2.93
C LEU A 115 6.94 5.44 2.89
N LEU A 116 6.75 4.53 3.85
CA LEU A 116 7.61 3.37 4.06
C LEU A 116 7.05 2.07 3.44
N ALA A 117 5.80 2.09 2.97
CA ALA A 117 5.20 0.99 2.20
C ALA A 117 4.26 1.57 1.15
N TYR A 118 4.54 1.38 -0.13
CA TYR A 118 3.83 2.05 -1.22
C TYR A 118 3.31 1.09 -2.29
N ASP A 119 3.70 -0.17 -2.28
CA ASP A 119 3.28 -1.15 -3.28
C ASP A 119 2.27 -2.14 -2.70
N GLN A 120 1.11 -1.62 -2.26
CA GLN A 120 0.07 -2.40 -1.59
C GLN A 120 -1.10 -2.80 -2.52
N GLY A 121 -0.94 -2.54 -3.82
CA GLY A 121 -2.02 -2.78 -4.80
C GLY A 121 -3.20 -1.80 -4.64
N PRO A 122 -4.34 -2.10 -5.28
CA PRO A 122 -5.48 -1.18 -5.36
C PRO A 122 -6.25 -1.00 -4.05
N THR A 123 -6.08 -1.92 -3.10
CA THR A 123 -6.72 -1.85 -1.78
C THR A 123 -5.67 -1.47 -0.75
N LYS A 124 -5.54 -0.18 -0.52
CA LYS A 124 -4.67 0.34 0.52
C LYS A 124 -5.24 -0.03 1.89
N LEU A 125 -4.51 -0.83 2.66
CA LEU A 125 -4.91 -1.23 4.01
C LEU A 125 -4.31 -0.33 5.08
N PHE A 126 -3.07 0.11 4.89
CA PHE A 126 -2.36 0.96 5.83
C PHE A 126 -1.31 1.83 5.12
N GLU A 127 -0.95 2.94 5.73
CA GLU A 127 0.11 3.84 5.27
C GLU A 127 1.08 4.14 6.41
N PRO A 128 2.27 3.54 6.43
CA PRO A 128 3.31 3.87 7.40
C PRO A 128 4.14 5.04 6.87
N PHE A 129 4.20 6.13 7.63
CA PHE A 129 5.02 7.31 7.35
C PHE A 129 6.10 7.48 8.40
N LEU A 130 7.32 7.76 7.98
CA LEU A 130 8.29 8.43 8.83
C LEU A 130 8.13 9.94 8.61
N ILE A 131 7.76 10.64 9.65
CA ILE A 131 7.55 12.08 9.63
C ILE A 131 8.72 12.74 10.36
N THR A 132 9.33 13.74 9.71
CA THR A 132 10.40 14.54 10.28
C THR A 132 10.01 16.02 10.21
N MET A 133 10.23 16.74 11.31
CA MET A 133 10.01 18.18 11.43
C MET A 133 11.25 18.80 12.03
N ASP A 134 11.82 19.78 11.35
CA ASP A 134 13.09 20.44 11.70
C ASP A 134 13.02 21.98 11.74
N ASP A 135 11.88 22.57 11.39
CA ASP A 135 11.62 24.00 11.49
C ASP A 135 10.39 24.30 12.37
N ALA A 136 10.57 25.13 13.41
CA ALA A 136 9.52 25.50 14.35
C ALA A 136 8.64 26.68 13.90
N SER A 137 8.94 27.30 12.77
CA SER A 137 8.27 28.53 12.32
C SER A 137 6.96 28.28 11.55
N GLU A 138 6.55 27.04 11.33
CA GLU A 138 5.42 26.72 10.47
C GLU A 138 4.07 26.66 11.17
N VAL A 139 3.04 27.09 10.43
CA VAL A 139 1.64 26.87 10.78
C VAL A 139 1.27 25.43 10.42
N PHE A 140 0.82 24.66 11.41
CA PHE A 140 0.45 23.26 11.22
C PHE A 140 -0.98 23.12 10.75
N PRO A 141 -1.21 22.48 9.59
CA PRO A 141 -2.56 22.19 9.16
C PRO A 141 -3.20 21.14 10.08
N THR A 142 -4.50 21.25 10.21
CA THR A 142 -5.32 20.17 10.79
C THR A 142 -5.55 19.11 9.74
N PHE A 143 -5.34 17.86 10.10
CA PHE A 143 -5.59 16.71 9.24
C PHE A 143 -6.89 16.01 9.66
N GLU A 144 -7.58 15.48 8.68
CA GLU A 144 -8.70 14.57 8.84
C GLU A 144 -8.61 13.50 7.74
N HIS A 145 -8.80 12.24 8.10
CA HIS A 145 -8.83 11.13 7.16
C HIS A 145 -9.62 9.93 7.72
N PRO A 146 -10.13 9.03 6.88
CA PRO A 146 -10.77 7.80 7.34
C PRO A 146 -9.79 6.91 8.09
N GLY A 147 -10.31 6.09 9.01
CA GLY A 147 -9.55 5.05 9.69
C GLY A 147 -8.98 5.45 11.04
N VAL A 148 -7.99 4.70 11.46
CA VAL A 148 -7.28 4.88 12.74
C VAL A 148 -5.84 5.24 12.45
N GLU A 149 -5.30 6.22 13.17
CA GLU A 149 -3.88 6.54 13.13
C GLU A 149 -3.20 6.12 14.43
N PHE A 150 -2.00 5.56 14.28
CA PHE A 150 -1.09 5.24 15.37
C PHE A 150 0.19 6.04 15.19
N ILE A 151 0.61 6.76 16.23
CA ILE A 151 1.88 7.50 16.28
C ILE A 151 2.80 6.84 17.31
N TYR A 152 4.09 6.73 16.96
CA TYR A 152 5.16 6.34 17.89
C TYR A 152 6.33 7.31 17.78
N MET A 153 6.64 7.98 18.88
CA MET A 153 7.70 8.99 18.95
C MET A 153 9.08 8.36 18.94
N LEU A 154 9.96 8.87 18.07
CA LEU A 154 11.34 8.43 17.88
C LEU A 154 12.35 9.47 18.41
N GLU A 155 12.09 10.76 18.21
CA GLU A 155 13.03 11.83 18.54
C GLU A 155 12.27 13.14 18.76
N GLY A 156 12.81 14.00 19.65
CA GLY A 156 12.27 15.31 19.94
C GLY A 156 11.08 15.29 20.90
N LYS A 157 10.39 16.43 21.00
CA LYS A 157 9.22 16.60 21.87
C LYS A 157 8.17 17.44 21.18
N ILE A 158 6.93 16.98 21.17
CA ILE A 158 5.82 17.60 20.48
C ILE A 158 4.58 17.68 21.36
N GLU A 159 3.82 18.75 21.20
CA GLU A 159 2.43 18.83 21.64
C GLU A 159 1.53 18.53 20.43
N TYR A 160 0.73 17.50 20.55
CA TYR A 160 -0.11 16.97 19.46
C TYR A 160 -1.59 17.09 19.85
N ARG A 161 -2.39 17.73 18.99
CA ARG A 161 -3.81 17.94 19.21
C ARG A 161 -4.63 16.85 18.52
N HIS A 162 -5.68 16.41 19.20
CA HIS A 162 -6.73 15.57 18.65
C HIS A 162 -8.10 16.04 19.18
N GLY A 163 -8.90 16.62 18.32
CA GLY A 163 -10.14 17.31 18.69
C GLY A 163 -9.89 18.46 19.66
N GLN A 164 -10.45 18.36 20.87
CA GLN A 164 -10.29 19.33 21.93
C GLN A 164 -9.17 18.99 22.93
N SER A 165 -8.53 17.84 22.77
CA SER A 165 -7.49 17.36 23.67
C SER A 165 -6.10 17.55 23.07
N THR A 166 -5.13 17.86 23.93
CA THR A 166 -3.72 18.01 23.55
C THR A 166 -2.89 17.03 24.35
N TYR A 167 -1.94 16.39 23.69
CA TYR A 167 -1.05 15.37 24.25
C TYR A 167 0.40 15.79 24.04
N GLN A 168 1.18 15.77 25.11
CA GLN A 168 2.63 15.97 25.01
C GLN A 168 3.27 14.60 24.81
N LEU A 169 4.07 14.45 23.74
CA LEU A 169 4.71 13.20 23.36
C LEU A 169 6.23 13.36 23.38
N VAL A 170 6.93 12.39 23.96
CA VAL A 170 8.39 12.26 23.98
C VAL A 170 8.82 10.91 23.40
N PRO A 171 10.11 10.68 23.08
CA PRO A 171 10.58 9.42 22.54
C PRO A 171 10.15 8.21 23.37
N GLY A 172 9.56 7.20 22.69
CA GLY A 172 8.99 6.01 23.33
C GLY A 172 7.48 6.09 23.60
N ASP A 173 6.88 7.28 23.58
CA ASP A 173 5.44 7.42 23.71
C ASP A 173 4.71 7.01 22.43
N SER A 174 3.48 6.53 22.61
CA SER A 174 2.57 6.24 21.50
C SER A 174 1.20 6.89 21.71
N LEU A 175 0.57 7.27 20.62
CA LEU A 175 -0.79 7.81 20.60
C LEU A 175 -1.60 7.11 19.49
N THR A 176 -2.78 6.62 19.84
CA THR A 176 -3.70 5.99 18.88
C THR A 176 -5.03 6.73 18.90
N PHE A 177 -5.54 7.07 17.73
CA PHE A 177 -6.77 7.85 17.62
C PHE A 177 -7.52 7.61 16.30
N ARG A 178 -8.77 8.05 16.26
CA ARG A 178 -9.58 8.07 15.04
C ARG A 178 -9.16 9.24 14.16
N GLY A 179 -8.84 8.95 12.90
CA GLY A 179 -8.39 9.96 11.95
C GLY A 179 -9.50 10.89 11.43
N ASP A 180 -10.78 10.52 11.62
CA ASP A 180 -11.94 11.34 11.24
C ASP A 180 -12.25 12.50 12.22
N ILE A 181 -11.44 12.64 13.26
CA ILE A 181 -11.46 13.79 14.18
C ILE A 181 -10.28 14.68 13.83
N PRO A 182 -10.46 16.03 13.74
CA PRO A 182 -9.38 16.96 13.44
C PRO A 182 -8.18 16.79 14.36
N HIS A 183 -6.99 16.59 13.80
CA HIS A 183 -5.78 16.30 14.55
C HIS A 183 -4.54 16.89 13.86
N GLY A 184 -3.45 17.00 14.60
CA GLY A 184 -2.16 17.48 14.07
C GLY A 184 -1.25 18.05 15.14
N PRO A 185 -0.01 18.42 14.74
CA PRO A 185 0.91 19.14 15.60
C PRO A 185 0.29 20.46 16.09
N GLU A 186 0.41 20.76 17.38
CA GLU A 186 0.02 22.04 17.99
C GLU A 186 1.24 22.88 18.29
N LYS A 187 2.30 22.24 18.83
CA LYS A 187 3.55 22.92 19.17
C LYS A 187 4.74 21.99 19.07
N LEU A 188 5.79 22.44 18.40
CA LEU A 188 7.09 21.77 18.40
C LEU A 188 7.89 22.29 19.61
N ILE A 189 8.27 21.39 20.53
CA ILE A 189 8.90 21.76 21.82
C ILE A 189 10.40 21.54 21.76
N GLU A 190 10.85 20.37 21.25
CA GLU A 190 12.26 20.04 21.07
C GLU A 190 12.48 19.46 19.67
N LEU A 191 13.34 20.09 18.89
CA LEU A 191 13.69 19.69 17.52
C LEU A 191 15.02 18.93 17.48
N PRO A 192 15.26 18.08 16.45
CA PRO A 192 14.28 17.69 15.44
C PRO A 192 13.22 16.76 16.01
N ILE A 193 12.02 16.78 15.43
CA ILE A 193 10.95 15.85 15.78
C ILE A 193 10.91 14.76 14.73
N ARG A 194 10.89 13.50 15.18
CA ARG A 194 10.71 12.34 14.32
C ARG A 194 9.75 11.36 14.96
N PHE A 195 8.78 10.90 14.19
CA PHE A 195 7.85 9.86 14.63
C PHE A 195 7.39 8.99 13.47
N LEU A 196 7.03 7.76 13.80
CA LEU A 196 6.33 6.84 12.91
C LEU A 196 4.84 7.12 13.03
N ALA A 197 4.16 7.40 11.92
CA ALA A 197 2.70 7.46 11.84
C ALA A 197 2.22 6.31 10.95
N ILE A 198 1.24 5.53 11.44
CA ILE A 198 0.62 4.46 10.67
C ILE A 198 -0.87 4.74 10.58
N ILE A 199 -1.36 5.01 9.39
CA ILE A 199 -2.78 5.14 9.11
C ILE A 199 -3.30 3.78 8.68
N TYR A 200 -4.26 3.24 9.40
CA TYR A 200 -4.94 1.99 9.08
C TYR A 200 -6.36 2.28 8.58
N TYR A 201 -6.65 1.83 7.37
CA TYR A 201 -7.97 1.95 6.74
C TYR A 201 -8.77 0.68 7.01
N SER A 202 -9.77 0.75 7.89
CA SER A 202 -10.71 -0.35 8.07
C SER A 202 -11.50 -0.56 6.78
N LEU A 203 -11.47 -1.77 6.25
CA LEU A 203 -12.45 -2.19 5.25
C LEU A 203 -13.79 -2.39 5.97
N ILE A 204 -14.48 -1.29 6.28
CA ILE A 204 -15.90 -1.37 6.61
C ILE A 204 -16.59 -1.71 5.29
N LEU A 205 -16.89 -3.00 5.10
CA LEU A 205 -17.89 -3.38 4.10
C LEU A 205 -19.14 -2.54 4.39
N PRO A 206 -19.71 -1.83 3.40
CA PRO A 206 -20.97 -1.15 3.62
C PRO A 206 -21.95 -2.22 4.09
N THR A 207 -22.48 -2.04 5.29
CA THR A 207 -23.61 -2.83 5.78
C THR A 207 -24.72 -2.63 4.78
N LEU A 208 -25.03 -3.68 4.02
CA LEU A 208 -26.25 -3.72 3.20
C LEU A 208 -27.44 -3.48 4.15
N GLN A 209 -28.02 -2.29 4.05
CA GLN A 209 -29.34 -2.00 4.59
C GLN A 209 -30.39 -2.49 3.62
#